data_6dbd39301b61388ad2300b51f5aa1585
#
_entry.id   6dbd39301b61388ad2300b51f5aa1585
#
_cell.length_a   1.000
_cell.length_b   1.000
_cell.length_c   1.000
_cell.angle_alpha   90.00
_cell.angle_beta   90.00
_cell.angle_gamma   90.00
#
_symmetry.space_group_name_H-M   'P 1'
#
loop_
_entity.id
_entity.type
_entity.pdbx_description
1 polymer ?
#
loop_
_entity_poly.entity_id
_entity_poly.type
_entity_poly.pdbx_seq_one_letter_code
_entity_poly.pdbx_strand_id
1 'polypeptide(L)'
;MAVAQCPASCGELIQGWIMGSEKLVSCPVDWYSTVEVSTGSPLADERPLSRAMVNQLLAHWDYPAHLSQDIRVSIHSTIPIAKGMASSTADIAATAVATAHHLGHELNETTLAQLCVSLEPTDSTVFQQLTLFDHNDASTQIPCHSQPALDLLVLESPQTLRTADYHRIPRQAGLQAGAPALKRAWEKVQEACAQQNPYRMGEAATLSAIASQMLLPKPDFDALLSLVEECDLYGVNVAHSGSVVGLMLDRQRHDVEYVKWLLTRKKLTEHWPEQHLLRMVSGGVQPQ
;
A
#
# COMPACT_ATOMS: atom_id res chain seq x y z
N MET A 1 5.09 -8.72 26.38
CA MET A 1 4.07 -8.66 25.33
C MET A 1 4.10 -7.27 24.73
N ALA A 2 4.14 -7.17 23.43
CA ALA A 2 4.09 -5.90 22.70
C ALA A 2 3.14 -6.05 21.50
N VAL A 3 2.41 -5.00 21.18
CA VAL A 3 1.44 -4.98 20.08
C VAL A 3 1.75 -3.82 19.16
N ALA A 4 1.65 -4.02 17.84
CA ALA A 4 1.75 -2.96 16.85
C ALA A 4 0.75 -3.20 15.71
N GLN A 5 0.34 -2.12 15.05
CA GLN A 5 -0.52 -2.21 13.88
C GLN A 5 0.05 -1.39 12.72
N CYS A 6 -0.15 -1.89 11.50
CA CYS A 6 0.24 -1.21 10.27
C CYS A 6 -0.96 -1.13 9.31
N PRO A 7 -1.21 0.01 8.64
CA PRO A 7 -2.32 0.14 7.73
C PRO A 7 -2.09 -0.63 6.42
N ALA A 8 -3.17 -1.09 5.82
CA ALA A 8 -3.23 -1.54 4.45
C ALA A 8 -3.00 -0.39 3.47
N SER A 9 -2.85 -0.69 2.20
CA SER A 9 -2.90 0.26 1.09
C SER A 9 -4.06 -0.07 0.15
N CYS A 10 -4.73 0.93 -0.38
CA CYS A 10 -5.53 0.75 -1.59
C CYS A 10 -4.64 0.97 -2.82
N GLY A 11 -3.82 0.00 -3.17
CA GLY A 11 -2.82 0.18 -4.21
C GLY A 11 -1.90 1.38 -3.98
N GLU A 12 -1.53 2.06 -5.05
CA GLU A 12 -0.62 3.21 -5.01
C GLU A 12 -1.30 4.46 -5.56
N LEU A 13 -1.02 5.62 -4.93
CA LEU A 13 -1.34 6.92 -5.51
C LEU A 13 -0.56 7.12 -6.81
N ILE A 14 0.73 6.80 -6.79
CA ILE A 14 1.57 6.75 -8.00
C ILE A 14 2.56 5.58 -7.89
N GLN A 15 2.86 4.93 -9.02
CA GLN A 15 3.96 3.99 -9.16
C GLN A 15 4.48 3.96 -10.60
N GLY A 16 5.79 3.93 -10.75
CA GLY A 16 6.47 3.74 -12.04
C GLY A 16 7.86 4.33 -12.06
N TRP A 17 8.37 4.63 -13.25
CA TRP A 17 9.71 5.17 -13.42
C TRP A 17 9.76 6.65 -13.06
N ILE A 18 10.33 6.96 -11.88
CA ILE A 18 10.42 8.31 -11.32
C ILE A 18 11.86 8.54 -10.85
N MET A 19 12.49 9.64 -11.27
CA MET A 19 13.86 10.00 -10.86
C MET A 19 14.87 8.85 -11.02
N GLY A 20 14.80 8.13 -12.14
CA GLY A 20 15.84 7.16 -12.55
C GLY A 20 15.63 5.71 -12.09
N SER A 21 14.62 5.40 -11.28
CA SER A 21 14.24 4.03 -10.91
C SER A 21 12.74 3.88 -10.71
N GLU A 22 12.27 2.65 -10.50
CA GLU A 22 10.88 2.37 -10.16
C GLU A 22 10.61 2.76 -8.70
N LYS A 23 9.64 3.66 -8.49
CA LYS A 23 9.25 4.17 -7.17
C LYS A 23 7.74 4.22 -7.04
N LEU A 24 7.27 4.29 -5.81
CA LEU A 24 5.86 4.38 -5.51
C LEU A 24 5.56 5.38 -4.38
N VAL A 25 4.30 5.80 -4.31
CA VAL A 25 3.65 6.36 -3.12
C VAL A 25 2.40 5.53 -2.88
N SER A 26 2.37 4.77 -1.80
CA SER A 26 1.19 3.97 -1.41
C SER A 26 0.01 4.85 -1.01
N CYS A 27 -1.19 4.28 -1.02
CA CYS A 27 -2.42 4.92 -0.54
C CYS A 27 -2.91 4.26 0.76
N PRO A 28 -2.37 4.63 1.94
CA PRO A 28 -2.72 3.99 3.20
C PRO A 28 -4.20 4.18 3.53
N VAL A 29 -4.85 3.11 4.00
CA VAL A 29 -6.28 3.11 4.35
C VAL A 29 -6.53 2.54 5.74
N ASP A 30 -7.68 2.88 6.33
CA ASP A 30 -8.10 2.48 7.69
C ASP A 30 -8.50 1.00 7.82
N TRP A 31 -7.67 0.11 7.25
CA TRP A 31 -7.74 -1.33 7.37
C TRP A 31 -6.38 -1.84 7.84
N TYR A 32 -6.31 -2.55 8.95
CA TYR A 32 -5.03 -2.77 9.63
C TYR A 32 -4.68 -4.25 9.75
N SER A 33 -3.39 -4.54 9.72
CA SER A 33 -2.81 -5.74 10.30
C SER A 33 -2.31 -5.42 11.70
N THR A 34 -2.77 -6.18 12.70
CA THR A 34 -2.33 -6.06 14.10
C THR A 34 -1.50 -7.28 14.46
N VAL A 35 -0.30 -7.05 14.99
CA VAL A 35 0.64 -8.10 15.39
C VAL A 35 0.94 -8.00 16.88
N GLU A 36 0.76 -9.12 17.57
CA GLU A 36 1.19 -9.31 18.95
C GLU A 36 2.47 -10.15 18.98
N VAL A 37 3.47 -9.68 19.71
CA VAL A 37 4.70 -10.41 20.00
C VAL A 37 4.81 -10.66 21.52
N SER A 38 5.01 -11.91 21.88
CA SER A 38 5.10 -12.35 23.28
C SER A 38 6.16 -13.43 23.45
N THR A 39 6.55 -13.68 24.70
CA THR A 39 7.42 -14.81 25.04
C THR A 39 6.63 -16.11 24.89
N GLY A 40 7.19 -17.07 24.16
CA GLY A 40 6.60 -18.39 23.92
C GLY A 40 7.09 -19.02 22.64
N SER A 41 6.80 -20.29 22.45
CA SER A 41 7.18 -21.02 21.23
C SER A 41 6.42 -20.48 20.01
N PRO A 42 7.06 -20.46 18.82
CA PRO A 42 6.42 -20.08 17.57
C PRO A 42 5.11 -20.84 17.30
N LEU A 43 4.12 -20.17 16.73
CA LEU A 43 2.88 -20.81 16.29
C LEU A 43 3.10 -21.55 14.96
N ALA A 44 2.36 -22.62 14.75
CA ALA A 44 2.48 -23.43 13.52
C ALA A 44 2.01 -22.69 12.25
N ASP A 45 1.15 -21.68 12.40
CA ASP A 45 0.53 -20.87 11.34
C ASP A 45 1.16 -19.48 11.19
N GLU A 46 2.30 -19.21 11.82
CA GLU A 46 3.02 -17.95 11.63
C GLU A 46 3.40 -17.73 10.16
N ARG A 47 3.24 -16.51 9.69
CA ARG A 47 3.63 -16.17 8.32
C ARG A 47 5.16 -16.19 8.17
N PRO A 48 5.69 -16.86 7.10
CA PRO A 48 7.14 -17.05 6.96
C PRO A 48 7.97 -15.76 6.99
N LEU A 49 7.46 -14.69 6.35
CA LEU A 49 8.18 -13.40 6.31
C LEU A 49 8.16 -12.68 7.67
N SER A 50 7.10 -12.82 8.45
CA SER A 50 7.07 -12.30 9.82
C SER A 50 8.08 -13.03 10.70
N ARG A 51 8.21 -14.36 10.57
CA ARG A 51 9.26 -15.13 11.25
C ARG A 51 10.66 -14.71 10.78
N ALA A 52 10.84 -14.49 9.47
CA ALA A 52 12.11 -14.00 8.94
C ALA A 52 12.46 -12.62 9.51
N MET A 53 11.49 -11.71 9.68
CA MET A 53 11.69 -10.41 10.30
C MET A 53 12.17 -10.54 11.76
N VAL A 54 11.59 -11.42 12.56
CA VAL A 54 12.06 -11.68 13.94
C VAL A 54 13.53 -12.11 13.93
N ASN A 55 13.90 -13.06 13.06
CA ASN A 55 15.29 -13.53 12.96
C ASN A 55 16.25 -12.43 12.55
N GLN A 56 15.83 -11.57 11.64
CA GLN A 56 16.62 -10.44 11.14
C GLN A 56 16.85 -9.38 12.23
N LEU A 57 15.82 -9.08 13.05
CA LEU A 57 15.95 -8.16 14.17
C LEU A 57 16.86 -8.71 15.27
N LEU A 58 16.78 -10.01 15.59
CA LEU A 58 17.71 -10.65 16.51
C LEU A 58 19.15 -10.50 16.02
N ALA A 59 19.40 -10.73 14.73
CA ALA A 59 20.72 -10.54 14.14
C ALA A 59 21.14 -9.06 14.12
N HIS A 60 20.21 -8.13 13.86
CA HIS A 60 20.47 -6.68 13.81
C HIS A 60 20.97 -6.14 15.17
N TRP A 61 20.52 -6.71 16.28
CA TRP A 61 20.94 -6.32 17.62
C TRP A 61 21.86 -7.34 18.32
N ASP A 62 22.51 -8.23 17.55
CA ASP A 62 23.46 -9.23 18.05
C ASP A 62 22.88 -10.19 19.11
N TYR A 63 21.58 -10.46 19.08
CA TYR A 63 20.96 -11.46 19.93
C TYR A 63 21.28 -12.89 19.43
N PRO A 64 21.40 -13.87 20.36
CA PRO A 64 21.55 -15.26 19.97
C PRO A 64 20.38 -15.78 19.13
N ALA A 65 20.65 -16.44 18.00
CA ALA A 65 19.62 -16.92 17.08
C ALA A 65 18.59 -17.87 17.73
N HIS A 66 18.95 -18.60 18.76
CA HIS A 66 18.07 -19.52 19.47
C HIS A 66 16.89 -18.79 20.16
N LEU A 67 17.03 -17.51 20.52
CA LEU A 67 15.94 -16.71 21.11
C LEU A 67 14.71 -16.62 20.19
N SER A 68 14.87 -16.82 18.88
CA SER A 68 13.76 -16.91 17.94
C SER A 68 12.73 -17.98 18.33
N GLN A 69 13.17 -19.05 19.02
CA GLN A 69 12.29 -20.14 19.48
C GLN A 69 11.49 -19.78 20.73
N ASP A 70 11.85 -18.68 21.40
CA ASP A 70 11.18 -18.17 22.60
C ASP A 70 10.32 -16.94 22.31
N ILE A 71 10.21 -16.56 21.04
CA ILE A 71 9.40 -15.43 20.58
C ILE A 71 8.23 -15.96 19.74
N ARG A 72 7.02 -15.69 20.22
CA ARG A 72 5.75 -16.00 19.54
C ARG A 72 5.23 -14.77 18.81
N VAL A 73 4.80 -14.94 17.56
CA VAL A 73 4.14 -13.91 16.73
C VAL A 73 2.70 -14.34 16.46
N SER A 74 1.74 -13.49 16.79
CA SER A 74 0.32 -13.69 16.49
C SER A 74 -0.16 -12.54 15.60
N ILE A 75 -0.72 -12.87 14.44
CA ILE A 75 -1.17 -11.89 13.43
C ILE A 75 -2.68 -11.90 13.31
N HIS A 76 -3.29 -10.72 13.49
CA HIS A 76 -4.72 -10.49 13.32
C HIS A 76 -4.92 -9.52 12.14
N SER A 77 -5.25 -10.06 10.98
CA SER A 77 -5.43 -9.29 9.76
C SER A 77 -6.53 -9.89 8.89
N THR A 78 -7.42 -9.02 8.41
CA THR A 78 -8.45 -9.34 7.42
C THR A 78 -8.15 -8.66 6.07
N ILE A 79 -6.97 -8.04 5.91
CA ILE A 79 -6.56 -7.41 4.66
C ILE A 79 -6.51 -8.48 3.55
N PRO A 80 -7.16 -8.28 2.41
CA PRO A 80 -7.15 -9.22 1.29
C PRO A 80 -5.73 -9.49 0.79
N ILE A 81 -5.39 -10.78 0.67
CA ILE A 81 -4.04 -11.22 0.27
C ILE A 81 -3.92 -11.27 -1.26
N ALA A 82 -2.77 -10.87 -1.80
CA ALA A 82 -2.43 -10.89 -3.24
C ALA A 82 -3.40 -10.04 -4.09
N LYS A 83 -3.88 -8.94 -3.56
CA LYS A 83 -4.77 -7.98 -4.22
C LYS A 83 -4.08 -6.63 -4.52
N GLY A 84 -2.87 -6.39 -3.99
CA GLY A 84 -2.20 -5.09 -4.03
C GLY A 84 -2.68 -4.16 -2.91
N MET A 85 -2.96 -4.74 -1.75
CA MET A 85 -3.40 -4.00 -0.56
C MET A 85 -2.33 -3.97 0.55
N ALA A 86 -1.07 -4.16 0.23
CA ALA A 86 0.06 -4.12 1.17
C ALA A 86 -0.06 -5.10 2.36
N SER A 87 -0.82 -6.20 2.22
CA SER A 87 -1.07 -7.15 3.31
C SER A 87 0.23 -7.73 3.89
N SER A 88 1.19 -8.10 3.04
CA SER A 88 2.48 -8.64 3.46
C SER A 88 3.34 -7.57 4.13
N THR A 89 3.44 -6.38 3.53
CA THR A 89 4.15 -5.24 4.12
C THR A 89 3.60 -4.88 5.50
N ALA A 90 2.26 -4.84 5.65
CA ALA A 90 1.63 -4.52 6.92
C ALA A 90 1.96 -5.54 8.02
N ASP A 91 1.98 -6.84 7.67
CA ASP A 91 2.34 -7.90 8.61
C ASP A 91 3.80 -7.82 9.03
N ILE A 92 4.71 -7.66 8.06
CA ILE A 92 6.16 -7.62 8.29
C ILE A 92 6.53 -6.39 9.12
N ALA A 93 5.99 -5.22 8.76
CA ALA A 93 6.29 -3.96 9.44
C ALA A 93 5.73 -3.94 10.88
N ALA A 94 4.49 -4.39 11.07
CA ALA A 94 3.92 -4.51 12.42
C ALA A 94 4.69 -5.55 13.27
N THR A 95 5.13 -6.68 12.66
CA THR A 95 5.99 -7.67 13.34
C THR A 95 7.30 -7.03 13.76
N ALA A 96 7.92 -6.21 12.91
CA ALA A 96 9.19 -5.56 13.22
C ALA A 96 9.08 -4.66 14.45
N VAL A 97 8.09 -3.77 14.48
CA VAL A 97 7.91 -2.82 15.58
C VAL A 97 7.49 -3.53 16.87
N ALA A 98 6.56 -4.49 16.80
CA ALA A 98 6.17 -5.27 17.98
C ALA A 98 7.35 -6.10 18.55
N THR A 99 8.20 -6.68 17.69
CA THR A 99 9.40 -7.40 18.13
C THR A 99 10.41 -6.46 18.74
N ALA A 100 10.65 -5.29 18.14
CA ALA A 100 11.54 -4.28 18.70
C ALA A 100 11.12 -3.89 20.12
N HIS A 101 9.85 -3.52 20.30
CA HIS A 101 9.31 -3.17 21.60
C HIS A 101 9.37 -4.33 22.62
N HIS A 102 9.10 -5.57 22.17
CA HIS A 102 9.22 -6.75 23.03
C HIS A 102 10.63 -6.95 23.56
N LEU A 103 11.63 -6.60 22.76
CA LEU A 103 13.06 -6.67 23.11
C LEU A 103 13.58 -5.40 23.80
N GLY A 104 12.76 -4.36 23.98
CA GLY A 104 13.14 -3.09 24.61
C GLY A 104 13.88 -2.12 23.69
N HIS A 105 13.69 -2.26 22.37
CA HIS A 105 14.26 -1.40 21.34
C HIS A 105 13.21 -0.56 20.63
N GLU A 106 13.66 0.49 19.94
CA GLU A 106 12.87 1.30 19.03
C GLU A 106 13.46 1.21 17.62
N LEU A 107 12.59 1.28 16.60
CA LEU A 107 12.97 1.35 15.21
C LEU A 107 12.53 2.70 14.61
N ASN A 108 13.46 3.42 13.98
CA ASN A 108 13.07 4.53 13.12
C ASN A 108 12.55 4.02 11.76
N GLU A 109 11.79 4.85 11.07
CA GLU A 109 11.14 4.49 9.80
C GLU A 109 12.12 4.08 8.70
N THR A 110 13.30 4.73 8.63
CA THR A 110 14.34 4.39 7.64
C THR A 110 14.89 3.00 7.86
N THR A 111 15.23 2.66 9.10
CA THR A 111 15.71 1.32 9.46
C THR A 111 14.61 0.27 9.23
N LEU A 112 13.38 0.57 9.64
CA LEU A 112 12.23 -0.30 9.39
C LEU A 112 12.05 -0.60 7.90
N ALA A 113 12.07 0.45 7.05
CA ALA A 113 11.93 0.30 5.60
C ALA A 113 13.06 -0.56 5.00
N GLN A 114 14.30 -0.34 5.42
CA GLN A 114 15.46 -1.14 4.97
C GLN A 114 15.33 -2.62 5.35
N LEU A 115 14.90 -2.90 6.58
CA LEU A 115 14.66 -4.25 7.04
C LEU A 115 13.53 -4.93 6.24
N CYS A 116 12.42 -4.24 6.00
CA CYS A 116 11.33 -4.76 5.19
C CYS A 116 11.76 -5.05 3.74
N VAL A 117 12.42 -4.09 3.08
CA VAL A 117 12.89 -4.25 1.69
C VAL A 117 13.89 -5.39 1.54
N SER A 118 14.71 -5.67 2.55
CA SER A 118 15.64 -6.80 2.48
C SER A 118 14.95 -8.17 2.49
N LEU A 119 13.66 -8.24 2.85
CA LEU A 119 12.85 -9.46 2.80
C LEU A 119 12.01 -9.54 1.51
N GLU A 120 11.39 -8.43 1.11
CA GLU A 120 10.63 -8.32 -0.14
C GLU A 120 10.43 -6.86 -0.54
N PRO A 121 10.08 -6.56 -1.81
CA PRO A 121 9.65 -5.22 -2.21
C PRO A 121 8.51 -4.72 -1.32
N THR A 122 8.65 -3.50 -0.80
CA THR A 122 7.87 -3.00 0.34
C THR A 122 7.07 -1.76 -0.02
N ASP A 123 5.81 -1.69 0.39
CA ASP A 123 4.96 -0.51 0.24
C ASP A 123 5.40 0.64 1.14
N SER A 124 5.15 1.90 0.71
CA SER A 124 5.49 3.07 1.52
C SER A 124 4.57 3.34 2.71
N THR A 125 3.64 2.42 3.00
CA THR A 125 2.79 2.45 4.21
C THR A 125 3.58 2.35 5.51
N VAL A 126 4.84 1.96 5.45
CA VAL A 126 5.76 1.91 6.61
C VAL A 126 6.13 3.30 7.13
N PHE A 127 5.97 4.36 6.33
CA PHE A 127 6.22 5.74 6.70
C PHE A 127 4.94 6.42 7.17
N GLN A 128 5.05 7.25 8.22
CA GLN A 128 3.91 8.00 8.74
C GLN A 128 3.37 9.01 7.71
N GLN A 129 4.26 9.63 6.96
CA GLN A 129 3.92 10.56 5.89
C GLN A 129 3.85 9.85 4.54
N LEU A 130 3.03 10.36 3.61
CA LEU A 130 3.10 9.92 2.22
C LEU A 130 4.53 10.13 1.71
N THR A 131 5.18 9.06 1.27
CA THR A 131 6.59 9.07 0.92
C THR A 131 6.80 8.49 -0.47
N LEU A 132 7.47 9.25 -1.35
CA LEU A 132 8.01 8.67 -2.58
C LEU A 132 9.18 7.75 -2.22
N PHE A 133 9.00 6.49 -2.51
CA PHE A 133 9.85 5.43 -1.98
C PHE A 133 10.35 4.50 -3.09
N ASP A 134 11.67 4.21 -3.09
CA ASP A 134 12.20 3.11 -3.87
C ASP A 134 11.94 1.81 -3.13
N HIS A 135 10.92 1.10 -3.56
CA HIS A 135 10.40 -0.09 -2.89
C HIS A 135 11.27 -1.34 -3.07
N ASN A 136 12.31 -1.27 -3.92
CA ASN A 136 13.21 -2.38 -4.21
C ASN A 136 14.49 -2.36 -3.36
N ASP A 137 15.00 -1.16 -3.00
CA ASP A 137 16.28 -1.03 -2.31
C ASP A 137 16.29 0.03 -1.18
N ALA A 138 15.17 0.72 -0.96
CA ALA A 138 15.03 1.80 0.00
C ALA A 138 15.99 3.00 -0.20
N SER A 139 16.60 3.15 -1.39
CA SER A 139 17.57 4.20 -1.69
C SER A 139 16.96 5.61 -1.75
N THR A 140 15.66 5.72 -1.96
CA THR A 140 14.94 6.99 -2.05
C THR A 140 13.79 7.00 -1.04
N GLN A 141 13.74 8.05 -0.22
CA GLN A 141 12.68 8.30 0.77
C GLN A 141 12.41 9.81 0.79
N ILE A 142 11.39 10.28 0.05
CA ILE A 142 11.04 11.71 -0.05
C ILE A 142 9.64 11.90 0.51
N PRO A 143 9.51 12.39 1.77
CA PRO A 143 8.21 12.56 2.41
C PRO A 143 7.47 13.79 1.91
N CYS A 144 6.13 13.71 1.91
CA CYS A 144 5.21 14.83 1.82
C CYS A 144 4.69 15.17 3.22
N HIS A 145 4.91 16.38 3.69
CA HIS A 145 4.66 16.75 5.10
C HIS A 145 3.19 16.79 5.52
N SER A 146 2.28 16.73 4.58
CA SER A 146 0.83 16.72 4.84
C SER A 146 0.12 15.95 3.71
N GLN A 147 -1.14 15.59 3.93
CA GLN A 147 -1.95 14.91 2.91
C GLN A 147 -3.40 15.42 2.95
N PRO A 148 -4.09 15.54 1.80
CA PRO A 148 -5.50 15.89 1.79
C PRO A 148 -6.34 14.75 2.39
N ALA A 149 -7.43 15.13 3.06
CA ALA A 149 -8.43 14.15 3.51
C ALA A 149 -9.25 13.67 2.31
N LEU A 150 -9.38 12.36 2.15
CA LEU A 150 -10.23 11.72 1.17
C LEU A 150 -10.63 10.30 1.60
N ASP A 151 -11.67 9.80 0.97
CA ASP A 151 -12.12 8.42 1.10
C ASP A 151 -11.87 7.66 -0.20
N LEU A 152 -11.92 6.33 -0.10
CA LEU A 152 -11.80 5.42 -1.25
C LEU A 152 -12.95 4.43 -1.24
N LEU A 153 -13.67 4.34 -2.33
CA LEU A 153 -14.47 3.17 -2.60
C LEU A 153 -13.57 2.14 -3.29
N VAL A 154 -13.08 1.21 -2.49
CA VAL A 154 -12.18 0.13 -2.95
C VAL A 154 -13.00 -0.93 -3.68
N LEU A 155 -12.63 -1.22 -4.90
CA LEU A 155 -13.23 -2.24 -5.75
C LEU A 155 -12.30 -3.45 -5.75
N GLU A 156 -12.73 -4.55 -5.12
CA GLU A 156 -11.95 -5.78 -5.01
C GLU A 156 -12.35 -6.76 -6.11
N SER A 157 -11.36 -7.21 -6.89
CA SER A 157 -11.54 -8.25 -7.91
C SER A 157 -11.38 -9.64 -7.28
N PRO A 158 -12.10 -10.67 -7.76
CA PRO A 158 -11.83 -12.05 -7.38
C PRO A 158 -10.44 -12.54 -7.81
N GLN A 159 -9.82 -11.88 -8.80
CA GLN A 159 -8.49 -12.22 -9.27
C GLN A 159 -7.41 -11.87 -8.23
N THR A 160 -6.38 -12.69 -8.19
CA THR A 160 -5.19 -12.47 -7.35
C THR A 160 -3.96 -12.37 -8.22
N LEU A 161 -3.02 -11.52 -7.83
CA LEU A 161 -1.70 -11.42 -8.43
C LEU A 161 -0.66 -11.31 -7.33
N ARG A 162 0.29 -12.24 -7.31
CA ARG A 162 1.41 -12.14 -6.37
C ARG A 162 2.41 -11.12 -6.87
N THR A 163 2.93 -10.29 -6.00
CA THR A 163 3.95 -9.27 -6.31
C THR A 163 5.16 -9.91 -7.01
N ALA A 164 5.60 -11.09 -6.58
CA ALA A 164 6.70 -11.82 -7.23
C ALA A 164 6.41 -12.18 -8.70
N ASP A 165 5.16 -12.46 -9.06
CA ASP A 165 4.78 -12.78 -10.43
C ASP A 165 4.74 -11.51 -11.29
N TYR A 166 4.27 -10.38 -10.74
CA TYR A 166 4.34 -9.08 -11.38
C TYR A 166 5.80 -8.69 -11.70
N HIS A 167 6.73 -8.90 -10.79
CA HIS A 167 8.16 -8.58 -10.99
C HIS A 167 8.83 -9.45 -12.06
N ARG A 168 8.27 -10.56 -12.47
CA ARG A 168 8.75 -11.41 -13.59
C ARG A 168 8.32 -10.91 -14.97
N ILE A 169 7.34 -10.02 -15.04
CA ILE A 169 6.87 -9.44 -16.31
C ILE A 169 7.99 -8.55 -16.89
N PRO A 170 8.33 -8.65 -18.19
CA PRO A 170 9.24 -7.71 -18.84
C PRO A 170 8.62 -6.31 -18.91
N ARG A 171 8.88 -5.48 -17.91
CA ARG A 171 8.15 -4.21 -17.72
C ARG A 171 8.99 -2.95 -17.91
N GLN A 172 10.31 -3.07 -18.01
CA GLN A 172 11.21 -1.91 -18.04
C GLN A 172 10.87 -0.91 -19.16
N ALA A 173 10.60 -1.39 -20.37
CA ALA A 173 10.24 -0.52 -21.50
C ALA A 173 8.93 0.24 -21.25
N GLY A 174 7.91 -0.44 -20.70
CA GLY A 174 6.64 0.19 -20.32
C GLY A 174 6.79 1.20 -19.19
N LEU A 175 7.58 0.88 -18.15
CA LEU A 175 7.90 1.81 -17.07
C LEU A 175 8.57 3.08 -17.60
N GLN A 176 9.58 2.94 -18.47
CA GLN A 176 10.29 4.08 -19.07
C GLN A 176 9.38 4.90 -20.00
N ALA A 177 8.48 4.26 -20.75
CA ALA A 177 7.50 4.96 -21.58
C ALA A 177 6.52 5.79 -20.73
N GLY A 178 6.16 5.33 -19.54
CA GLY A 178 5.32 6.05 -18.56
C GLY A 178 6.04 7.20 -17.83
N ALA A 179 7.37 7.27 -17.85
CA ALA A 179 8.15 8.20 -17.05
C ALA A 179 7.73 9.68 -17.15
N PRO A 180 7.39 10.26 -18.32
CA PRO A 180 6.94 11.65 -18.40
C PRO A 180 5.60 11.88 -17.68
N ALA A 181 4.67 10.91 -17.73
CA ALA A 181 3.41 10.98 -17.01
C ALA A 181 3.63 10.88 -15.49
N LEU A 182 4.50 9.98 -15.07
CA LEU A 182 4.83 9.76 -13.65
C LEU A 182 5.58 10.94 -13.04
N LYS A 183 6.43 11.63 -13.80
CA LYS A 183 7.06 12.89 -13.33
C LYS A 183 5.98 13.92 -13.01
N ARG A 184 5.03 14.15 -13.93
CA ARG A 184 3.89 15.08 -13.69
C ARG A 184 3.00 14.62 -12.54
N ALA A 185 2.78 13.31 -12.41
CA ALA A 185 2.01 12.76 -11.30
C ALA A 185 2.69 13.05 -9.95
N TRP A 186 4.01 12.89 -9.85
CA TRP A 186 4.74 13.22 -8.64
C TRP A 186 4.68 14.71 -8.29
N GLU A 187 4.84 15.61 -9.27
CA GLU A 187 4.67 17.06 -9.08
C GLU A 187 3.29 17.39 -8.53
N LYS A 188 2.22 16.73 -9.05
CA LYS A 188 0.86 16.91 -8.56
C LYS A 188 0.64 16.33 -7.14
N VAL A 189 1.29 15.23 -6.77
CA VAL A 189 1.26 14.71 -5.37
C VAL A 189 1.84 15.75 -4.43
N GLN A 190 2.98 16.35 -4.77
CA GLN A 190 3.61 17.40 -3.96
C GLN A 190 2.70 18.63 -3.83
N GLU A 191 2.08 19.09 -4.93
CA GLU A 191 1.11 20.18 -4.91
C GLU A 191 -0.12 19.83 -4.05
N ALA A 192 -0.66 18.62 -4.22
CA ALA A 192 -1.81 18.14 -3.46
C ALA A 192 -1.54 18.12 -1.96
N CYS A 193 -0.37 17.67 -1.57
CA CYS A 193 0.05 17.68 -0.17
C CYS A 193 0.23 19.10 0.35
N ALA A 194 0.94 19.96 -0.38
CA ALA A 194 1.19 21.35 0.06
C ALA A 194 -0.10 22.17 0.17
N GLN A 195 -1.10 21.94 -0.68
CA GLN A 195 -2.35 22.68 -0.76
C GLN A 195 -3.53 21.98 -0.07
N GLN A 196 -3.34 20.78 0.47
CA GLN A 196 -4.43 19.92 1.00
C GLN A 196 -5.57 19.72 -0.02
N ASN A 197 -5.19 19.52 -1.29
CA ASN A 197 -6.12 19.49 -2.41
C ASN A 197 -6.39 18.06 -2.89
N PRO A 198 -7.58 17.46 -2.57
CA PRO A 198 -7.89 16.08 -2.96
C PRO A 198 -8.08 15.91 -4.48
N TYR A 199 -8.51 16.95 -5.21
CA TYR A 199 -8.58 16.90 -6.67
C TYR A 199 -7.21 16.75 -7.32
N ARG A 200 -6.21 17.49 -6.83
CA ARG A 200 -4.82 17.34 -7.31
C ARG A 200 -4.26 15.97 -7.03
N MET A 201 -4.62 15.40 -5.86
CA MET A 201 -4.24 14.01 -5.53
C MET A 201 -4.90 13.02 -6.48
N GLY A 202 -6.20 13.19 -6.75
CA GLY A 202 -6.94 12.35 -7.70
C GLY A 202 -6.40 12.44 -9.13
N GLU A 203 -6.05 13.64 -9.60
CA GLU A 203 -5.41 13.85 -10.91
C GLU A 203 -4.06 13.10 -10.99
N ALA A 204 -3.23 13.17 -9.94
CA ALA A 204 -1.96 12.46 -9.87
C ALA A 204 -2.15 10.94 -9.96
N ALA A 205 -3.06 10.41 -9.15
CA ALA A 205 -3.38 8.99 -9.10
C ALA A 205 -3.94 8.49 -10.44
N THR A 206 -4.84 9.26 -11.05
CA THR A 206 -5.42 8.93 -12.36
C THR A 206 -4.35 8.89 -13.46
N LEU A 207 -3.40 9.84 -13.48
CA LEU A 207 -2.26 9.81 -14.42
C LEU A 207 -1.41 8.53 -14.26
N SER A 208 -1.13 8.14 -13.03
CA SER A 208 -0.40 6.90 -12.73
C SER A 208 -1.20 5.66 -13.14
N ALA A 209 -2.49 5.64 -12.82
CA ALA A 209 -3.39 4.55 -13.18
C ALA A 209 -3.48 4.35 -14.70
N ILE A 210 -3.59 5.43 -15.48
CA ILE A 210 -3.56 5.38 -16.96
C ILE A 210 -2.22 4.82 -17.46
N ALA A 211 -1.10 5.32 -16.93
CA ALA A 211 0.22 4.85 -17.34
C ALA A 211 0.42 3.34 -17.06
N SER A 212 -0.15 2.83 -15.98
CA SER A 212 -0.04 1.42 -15.58
C SER A 212 -0.83 0.45 -16.49
N GLN A 213 -1.82 0.95 -17.27
CA GLN A 213 -2.62 0.09 -18.15
C GLN A 213 -1.78 -0.58 -19.24
N MET A 214 -0.63 -0.03 -19.59
CA MET A 214 0.32 -0.66 -20.52
C MET A 214 1.01 -1.90 -19.93
N LEU A 215 1.06 -2.02 -18.60
CA LEU A 215 1.77 -3.08 -17.88
C LEU A 215 0.81 -4.10 -17.30
N LEU A 216 -0.23 -3.63 -16.64
CA LEU A 216 -1.24 -4.47 -15.99
C LEU A 216 -2.62 -3.82 -16.16
N PRO A 217 -3.28 -4.03 -17.33
CA PRO A 217 -4.58 -3.44 -17.60
C PRO A 217 -5.65 -3.93 -16.62
N LYS A 218 -6.48 -3.00 -16.15
CA LYS A 218 -7.66 -3.31 -15.35
C LYS A 218 -8.86 -3.50 -16.29
N PRO A 219 -9.75 -4.46 -16.02
CA PRO A 219 -10.97 -4.64 -16.81
C PRO A 219 -11.77 -3.34 -16.90
N ASP A 220 -12.34 -3.04 -18.05
CA ASP A 220 -13.24 -1.90 -18.28
C ASP A 220 -12.75 -0.55 -17.69
N PHE A 221 -11.43 -0.30 -17.75
CA PHE A 221 -10.81 0.87 -17.12
C PHE A 221 -11.37 2.18 -17.66
N ASP A 222 -11.69 2.27 -18.97
CA ASP A 222 -12.31 3.46 -19.59
C ASP A 222 -13.71 3.74 -19.02
N ALA A 223 -14.45 2.69 -18.68
CA ALA A 223 -15.76 2.85 -18.04
C ALA A 223 -15.63 3.35 -16.59
N LEU A 224 -14.54 2.99 -15.89
CA LEU A 224 -14.23 3.56 -14.56
C LEU A 224 -13.85 5.04 -14.68
N LEU A 225 -13.04 5.43 -15.67
CA LEU A 225 -12.72 6.83 -15.92
C LEU A 225 -13.99 7.66 -16.24
N SER A 226 -14.87 7.13 -17.09
CA SER A 226 -16.15 7.78 -17.38
C SER A 226 -17.04 7.92 -16.14
N LEU A 227 -17.01 6.94 -15.22
CA LEU A 227 -17.75 7.03 -13.96
C LEU A 227 -17.16 8.10 -13.03
N VAL A 228 -15.82 8.22 -12.97
CA VAL A 228 -15.14 9.29 -12.21
C VAL A 228 -15.60 10.66 -12.68
N GLU A 229 -15.67 10.88 -14.00
CA GLU A 229 -16.15 12.13 -14.59
C GLU A 229 -17.66 12.36 -14.34
N GLU A 230 -18.50 11.34 -14.53
CA GLU A 230 -19.95 11.40 -14.35
C GLU A 230 -20.34 11.75 -12.90
N CYS A 231 -19.57 11.29 -11.94
CA CYS A 231 -19.83 11.51 -10.49
C CYS A 231 -19.01 12.65 -9.88
N ASP A 232 -18.22 13.40 -10.67
CA ASP A 232 -17.29 14.46 -10.19
C ASP A 232 -16.37 13.96 -9.08
N LEU A 233 -15.93 12.68 -9.14
CA LEU A 233 -15.01 12.12 -8.16
C LEU A 233 -13.62 12.75 -8.28
N TYR A 234 -12.81 12.64 -7.24
CA TYR A 234 -11.46 13.19 -7.25
C TYR A 234 -10.55 12.51 -8.26
N GLY A 235 -10.74 11.20 -8.51
CA GLY A 235 -9.95 10.42 -9.44
C GLY A 235 -10.04 8.92 -9.18
N VAL A 236 -9.12 8.17 -9.79
CA VAL A 236 -8.98 6.73 -9.62
C VAL A 236 -7.52 6.37 -9.40
N ASN A 237 -7.28 5.47 -8.43
CA ASN A 237 -5.99 4.81 -8.28
C ASN A 237 -6.13 3.31 -8.48
N VAL A 238 -5.02 2.62 -8.71
CA VAL A 238 -5.00 1.17 -8.94
C VAL A 238 -3.84 0.52 -8.20
N ALA A 239 -3.99 -0.75 -7.85
CA ALA A 239 -2.84 -1.56 -7.48
C ALA A 239 -2.01 -1.88 -8.75
N HIS A 240 -0.78 -1.41 -8.80
CA HIS A 240 0.12 -1.63 -9.94
C HIS A 240 0.64 -3.07 -9.98
N SER A 241 0.75 -3.72 -8.83
CA SER A 241 1.13 -5.13 -8.69
C SER A 241 -0.02 -6.01 -8.15
N GLY A 242 -1.27 -5.58 -8.32
CA GLY A 242 -2.45 -6.27 -7.78
C GLY A 242 -3.71 -6.04 -8.61
N SER A 243 -4.86 -6.37 -8.05
CA SER A 243 -6.14 -6.36 -8.76
C SER A 243 -7.15 -5.32 -8.25
N VAL A 244 -6.90 -4.64 -7.12
CA VAL A 244 -7.83 -3.63 -6.61
C VAL A 244 -7.75 -2.33 -7.40
N VAL A 245 -8.88 -1.63 -7.39
CA VAL A 245 -9.03 -0.25 -7.89
C VAL A 245 -9.68 0.57 -6.79
N GLY A 246 -9.25 1.81 -6.60
CA GLY A 246 -9.85 2.75 -5.67
C GLY A 246 -10.48 3.93 -6.39
N LEU A 247 -11.76 4.16 -6.20
CA LEU A 247 -12.42 5.40 -6.61
C LEU A 247 -12.24 6.43 -5.48
N MET A 248 -11.53 7.51 -5.78
CA MET A 248 -11.16 8.55 -4.81
C MET A 248 -12.28 9.57 -4.67
N LEU A 249 -12.81 9.74 -3.48
CA LEU A 249 -13.99 10.55 -3.22
C LEU A 249 -13.98 11.15 -1.79
N ASP A 250 -15.01 11.90 -1.47
CA ASP A 250 -15.37 12.33 -0.10
C ASP A 250 -16.82 11.89 0.14
N ARG A 251 -17.02 11.01 1.13
CA ARG A 251 -18.35 10.46 1.47
C ARG A 251 -19.36 11.49 1.95
N GLN A 252 -18.91 12.70 2.30
CA GLN A 252 -19.80 13.81 2.68
C GLN A 252 -20.22 14.64 1.48
N ARG A 253 -19.44 14.64 0.39
CA ARG A 253 -19.67 15.42 -0.82
C ARG A 253 -20.32 14.60 -1.93
N HIS A 254 -19.88 13.35 -2.11
CA HIS A 254 -20.29 12.49 -3.22
C HIS A 254 -21.34 11.49 -2.75
N ASP A 255 -22.35 11.25 -3.57
CA ASP A 255 -23.34 10.21 -3.31
C ASP A 255 -22.76 8.83 -3.61
N VAL A 256 -22.22 8.20 -2.56
CA VAL A 256 -21.59 6.87 -2.64
C VAL A 256 -22.58 5.80 -3.12
N GLU A 257 -23.84 5.88 -2.73
CA GLU A 257 -24.85 4.90 -3.15
C GLU A 257 -25.21 5.07 -4.64
N TYR A 258 -25.20 6.29 -5.14
CA TYR A 258 -25.32 6.55 -6.58
C TYR A 258 -24.13 5.98 -7.36
N VAL A 259 -22.90 6.16 -6.86
CA VAL A 259 -21.70 5.56 -7.46
C VAL A 259 -21.82 4.03 -7.53
N LYS A 260 -22.21 3.37 -6.43
CA LYS A 260 -22.43 1.91 -6.40
C LYS A 260 -23.53 1.45 -7.36
N TRP A 261 -24.62 2.23 -7.44
CA TRP A 261 -25.69 1.96 -8.41
C TRP A 261 -25.18 2.04 -9.85
N LEU A 262 -24.37 3.05 -10.18
CA LEU A 262 -23.76 3.17 -11.51
C LEU A 262 -22.80 2.01 -11.80
N LEU A 263 -21.97 1.58 -10.84
CA LEU A 263 -21.11 0.41 -10.99
C LEU A 263 -21.93 -0.83 -11.37
N THR A 264 -23.06 -1.04 -10.72
CA THR A 264 -23.98 -2.14 -11.03
C THR A 264 -24.62 -1.97 -12.41
N ARG A 265 -25.14 -0.77 -12.71
CA ARG A 265 -25.79 -0.48 -14.00
C ARG A 265 -24.84 -0.62 -15.19
N LYS A 266 -23.58 -0.22 -15.03
CA LYS A 266 -22.54 -0.36 -16.04
C LYS A 266 -21.91 -1.79 -16.05
N LYS A 267 -22.41 -2.73 -15.23
CA LYS A 267 -21.92 -4.12 -15.05
C LYS A 267 -20.48 -4.23 -14.56
N LEU A 268 -19.92 -3.17 -14.01
CA LEU A 268 -18.56 -3.17 -13.48
C LEU A 268 -18.41 -4.07 -12.24
N THR A 269 -19.51 -4.34 -11.53
CA THR A 269 -19.57 -5.30 -10.42
C THR A 269 -19.30 -6.75 -10.85
N GLU A 270 -19.34 -7.08 -12.14
CA GLU A 270 -18.92 -8.41 -12.64
C GLU A 270 -17.41 -8.63 -12.46
N HIS A 271 -16.61 -7.57 -12.52
CA HIS A 271 -15.16 -7.59 -12.30
C HIS A 271 -14.77 -7.28 -10.84
N TRP A 272 -15.58 -6.48 -10.15
CA TRP A 272 -15.36 -6.06 -8.76
C TRP A 272 -16.63 -6.27 -7.92
N PRO A 273 -16.93 -7.52 -7.52
CA PRO A 273 -18.13 -7.84 -6.76
C PRO A 273 -18.08 -7.31 -5.33
N GLU A 274 -16.90 -7.23 -4.72
CA GLU A 274 -16.70 -6.72 -3.37
C GLU A 274 -16.31 -5.25 -3.38
N GLN A 275 -16.94 -4.46 -2.49
CA GLN A 275 -16.73 -3.02 -2.41
C GLN A 275 -16.59 -2.61 -0.95
N HIS A 276 -15.53 -1.85 -0.64
CA HIS A 276 -15.22 -1.39 0.71
C HIS A 276 -15.06 0.12 0.70
N LEU A 277 -15.81 0.83 1.56
CA LEU A 277 -15.66 2.27 1.73
C LEU A 277 -14.70 2.54 2.88
N LEU A 278 -13.47 2.94 2.54
CA LEU A 278 -12.37 3.17 3.47
C LEU A 278 -11.97 4.65 3.47
N ARG A 279 -11.30 5.06 4.55
CA ARG A 279 -10.69 6.38 4.65
C ARG A 279 -9.20 6.30 4.37
N MET A 280 -8.67 7.25 3.61
CA MET A 280 -7.22 7.44 3.55
C MET A 280 -6.71 7.95 4.90
N VAL A 281 -5.68 7.31 5.42
CA VAL A 281 -5.08 7.63 6.73
C VAL A 281 -3.59 7.92 6.58
N SER A 282 -2.96 8.42 7.63
CA SER A 282 -1.49 8.41 7.72
C SER A 282 -0.97 6.98 7.72
N GLY A 283 0.15 6.76 7.06
CA GLY A 283 0.88 5.51 7.19
C GLY A 283 1.62 5.39 8.52
N GLY A 284 2.66 4.58 8.52
CA GLY A 284 3.46 4.29 9.70
C GLY A 284 2.90 3.17 10.58
N VAL A 285 3.80 2.50 11.26
CA VAL A 285 3.45 1.47 12.23
C VAL A 285 3.17 2.12 13.58
N GLN A 286 2.03 1.79 14.15
CA GLN A 286 1.58 2.36 15.44
C GLN A 286 1.72 1.29 16.52
N PRO A 287 2.60 1.52 17.54
CA PRO A 287 2.60 0.69 18.74
C PRO A 287 1.31 0.92 19.53
N GLN A 288 0.83 -0.16 20.18
CA GLN A 288 -0.40 -0.19 20.97
C GLN A 288 -0.10 -0.45 22.45
#